data_c490d376d665c858f3470b46e91bdc5f
#
_entry.id   c490d376d665c858f3470b46e91bdc5f
#
_cell.length_a   1.000
_cell.length_b   1.000
_cell.length_c   1.000
_cell.angle_alpha   90.00
_cell.angle_beta   90.00
_cell.angle_gamma   90.00
#
_symmetry.space_group_name_H-M   'P 1'
#
loop_
_entity.id
_entity.type
_entity.pdbx_description
1 polymer ?
#
loop_
_entity_poly.entity_id
_entity_poly.type
_entity_poly.pdbx_seq_one_letter_code
_entity_poly.pdbx_strand_id
1 'polypeptide(L)'
;MHKHRITQVLAVLTAALAFAAPSFAQTKCEDPKVLKFSLVPTQDSLRELTYYKPILDQLSKNTGKKIEFYMPTSYSSVVEALLGKWVDVAVLGPESYVIAKNKEPTVEVFGTYSRLKNGIQEAGPGYKAVLITKKGSKFIDIASLKGSVLALVDPASTSGSLVPENVFPKQNNTPALKTYFSKVVYSGGHDLSAISVAEGKVDAAFVATHRFMETVNAGKVKQEEFNYLWYSPLLPQDPFVYRNTLCDELKAKIANTFLQVDQNDDGKKYLANVKSEKVVKMVDADYNIIRDVTK
;
A
#
# COMPACT_ATOMS: atom_id res chain seq x y z
N MET A 1 86.97 32.16 45.32
CA MET A 1 86.35 32.78 44.11
C MET A 1 86.04 31.69 43.10
N HIS A 2 84.84 31.15 43.11
CA HIS A 2 84.36 30.27 41.96
C HIS A 2 82.86 30.47 41.81
N LYS A 3 82.50 31.01 40.64
CA LYS A 3 81.14 31.26 40.28
C LYS A 3 80.54 29.99 39.65
N HIS A 4 79.52 29.43 40.28
CA HIS A 4 78.68 28.39 39.65
C HIS A 4 77.54 29.04 38.83
N ARG A 5 77.52 28.78 37.54
CA ARG A 5 76.43 29.07 36.66
C ARG A 5 75.41 27.91 36.74
N ILE A 6 74.20 28.20 37.17
CA ILE A 6 73.08 27.27 37.12
C ILE A 6 72.39 27.49 35.80
N THR A 7 72.41 26.49 34.90
CA THR A 7 71.72 26.47 33.65
C THR A 7 70.34 25.89 33.92
N GLN A 8 69.26 26.66 33.78
CA GLN A 8 67.89 26.19 33.85
C GLN A 8 67.48 25.61 32.46
N VAL A 9 67.17 24.32 32.44
CA VAL A 9 66.55 23.64 31.28
C VAL A 9 65.05 23.80 31.40
N LEU A 10 64.44 24.57 30.50
CA LEU A 10 63.01 24.74 30.39
C LEU A 10 62.46 23.61 29.52
N ALA A 11 61.82 22.62 30.14
CA ALA A 11 61.13 21.54 29.44
C ALA A 11 59.74 22.06 28.99
N VAL A 12 59.57 22.28 27.69
CA VAL A 12 58.27 22.61 27.08
C VAL A 12 57.49 21.34 26.87
N LEU A 13 56.45 21.08 27.70
CA LEU A 13 55.49 20.00 27.53
C LEU A 13 54.43 20.47 26.51
N THR A 14 54.54 20.05 25.26
CA THR A 14 53.49 20.19 24.25
C THR A 14 52.44 19.11 24.46
N ALA A 15 51.32 19.46 25.11
CA ALA A 15 50.14 18.61 25.20
C ALA A 15 49.44 18.58 23.84
N ALA A 16 49.59 17.48 23.11
CA ALA A 16 48.82 17.21 21.89
C ALA A 16 47.35 16.85 22.28
N LEU A 17 46.45 17.84 22.22
CA LEU A 17 45.00 17.55 22.23
C LEU A 17 44.63 16.81 20.94
N ALA A 18 44.51 15.49 21.05
CA ALA A 18 43.88 14.69 20.02
C ALA A 18 42.37 15.03 19.98
N PHE A 19 41.95 15.86 19.02
CA PHE A 19 40.53 16.01 18.68
C PHE A 19 40.02 14.68 18.16
N ALA A 20 39.34 13.88 19.00
CA ALA A 20 38.54 12.77 18.57
C ALA A 20 37.34 13.36 17.80
N ALA A 21 37.44 13.42 16.48
CA ALA A 21 36.29 13.72 15.64
C ALA A 21 35.24 12.63 15.91
N PRO A 22 33.96 13.00 16.16
CA PRO A 22 32.91 12.00 16.31
C PRO A 22 32.84 11.24 14.98
N SER A 23 33.24 9.97 14.99
CA SER A 23 33.01 9.05 13.89
C SER A 23 31.48 8.86 13.83
N PHE A 24 30.80 9.62 12.98
CA PHE A 24 29.44 9.28 12.58
C PHE A 24 29.53 7.92 11.91
N ALA A 25 29.18 6.87 12.64
CA ALA A 25 29.01 5.56 12.07
C ALA A 25 27.95 5.70 10.97
N GLN A 26 28.40 5.77 9.73
CA GLN A 26 27.55 5.77 8.56
C GLN A 26 26.73 4.47 8.65
N THR A 27 25.44 4.57 8.94
CA THR A 27 24.56 3.43 9.02
C THR A 27 24.65 2.69 7.69
N LYS A 28 25.30 1.52 7.71
CA LYS A 28 25.52 0.72 6.51
C LYS A 28 24.14 0.37 5.94
N CYS A 29 23.88 0.74 4.69
CA CYS A 29 22.66 0.36 4.01
C CYS A 29 22.49 -1.16 3.97
N GLU A 30 21.26 -1.63 3.89
CA GLU A 30 20.92 -3.04 3.89
C GLU A 30 20.91 -3.60 2.45
N ASP A 31 21.63 -4.71 2.23
CA ASP A 31 21.64 -5.46 0.98
C ASP A 31 21.34 -6.95 1.26
N PRO A 32 20.08 -7.30 1.56
CA PRO A 32 19.69 -8.65 1.96
C PRO A 32 19.91 -9.64 0.81
N LYS A 33 20.27 -10.90 1.16
CA LYS A 33 20.39 -12.01 0.18
C LYS A 33 19.03 -12.45 -0.36
N VAL A 34 17.97 -12.25 0.41
CA VAL A 34 16.59 -12.57 0.08
C VAL A 34 15.77 -11.30 0.21
N LEU A 35 15.06 -10.92 -0.85
CA LEU A 35 14.07 -9.84 -0.82
C LEU A 35 12.70 -10.43 -0.51
N LYS A 36 12.04 -9.90 0.50
CA LYS A 36 10.69 -10.30 0.89
C LYS A 36 9.67 -9.32 0.32
N PHE A 37 8.79 -9.83 -0.51
CA PHE A 37 7.71 -9.10 -1.16
C PHE A 37 6.37 -9.42 -0.51
N SER A 38 5.48 -8.45 -0.38
CA SER A 38 4.11 -8.64 0.10
C SER A 38 3.13 -7.70 -0.58
N LEU A 39 1.84 -7.97 -0.39
CA LEU A 39 0.74 -7.11 -0.85
C LEU A 39 -0.43 -7.23 0.14
N VAL A 40 -1.39 -6.31 0.07
CA VAL A 40 -2.61 -6.41 0.88
C VAL A 40 -3.37 -7.69 0.57
N PRO A 41 -3.94 -8.38 1.58
CA PRO A 41 -4.52 -9.70 1.40
C PRO A 41 -5.81 -9.68 0.56
N THR A 42 -6.04 -10.79 -0.14
CA THR A 42 -7.29 -11.17 -0.78
C THR A 42 -7.70 -12.56 -0.31
N GLN A 43 -8.92 -12.98 -0.57
CA GLN A 43 -9.39 -14.33 -0.25
C GLN A 43 -8.51 -15.43 -0.88
N ASP A 44 -7.93 -15.14 -2.05
CA ASP A 44 -7.14 -16.09 -2.83
C ASP A 44 -5.74 -15.53 -3.13
N SER A 45 -5.02 -15.20 -2.06
CA SER A 45 -3.67 -14.62 -2.16
C SER A 45 -2.68 -15.54 -2.88
N LEU A 46 -2.87 -16.88 -2.85
CA LEU A 46 -2.03 -17.81 -3.63
C LEU A 46 -2.25 -17.66 -5.13
N ARG A 47 -3.49 -17.50 -5.58
CA ARG A 47 -3.79 -17.23 -6.98
C ARG A 47 -3.27 -15.87 -7.39
N GLU A 48 -3.46 -14.85 -6.56
CA GLU A 48 -2.93 -13.52 -6.82
C GLU A 48 -1.41 -13.55 -6.98
N LEU A 49 -0.70 -14.32 -6.16
CA LEU A 49 0.74 -14.52 -6.31
C LEU A 49 1.13 -15.07 -7.70
N THR A 50 0.29 -15.91 -8.31
CA THR A 50 0.56 -16.41 -9.68
C THR A 50 0.58 -15.28 -10.72
N TYR A 51 -0.23 -14.22 -10.51
CA TYR A 51 -0.22 -13.05 -11.38
C TYR A 51 1.05 -12.23 -11.26
N TYR A 52 1.63 -12.18 -10.04
CA TYR A 52 2.89 -11.48 -9.78
C TYR A 52 4.12 -12.27 -10.19
N LYS A 53 4.01 -13.59 -10.37
CA LYS A 53 5.16 -14.42 -10.67
C LYS A 53 6.07 -13.90 -11.80
N PRO A 54 5.56 -13.43 -12.96
CA PRO A 54 6.44 -12.94 -14.03
C PRO A 54 7.30 -11.75 -13.59
N ILE A 55 6.73 -10.79 -12.86
CA ILE A 55 7.49 -9.61 -12.39
C ILE A 55 8.41 -9.94 -11.22
N LEU A 56 8.06 -10.89 -10.35
CA LEU A 56 8.92 -11.33 -9.25
C LEU A 56 10.12 -12.13 -9.77
N ASP A 57 9.94 -12.96 -10.80
CA ASP A 57 11.04 -13.66 -11.48
C ASP A 57 12.01 -12.64 -12.14
N GLN A 58 11.46 -11.59 -12.77
CA GLN A 58 12.27 -10.52 -13.34
C GLN A 58 12.98 -9.70 -12.26
N LEU A 59 12.31 -9.40 -11.14
CA LEU A 59 12.92 -8.74 -9.99
C LEU A 59 14.10 -9.56 -9.44
N SER A 60 13.93 -10.88 -9.33
CA SER A 60 15.00 -11.78 -8.93
C SER A 60 16.19 -11.71 -9.88
N LYS A 61 15.93 -11.75 -11.20
CA LYS A 61 16.98 -11.65 -12.25
C LYS A 61 17.71 -10.31 -12.19
N ASN A 62 16.98 -9.19 -12.07
CA ASN A 62 17.56 -7.84 -12.12
C ASN A 62 18.35 -7.50 -10.85
N THR A 63 17.92 -8.01 -9.69
CA THR A 63 18.58 -7.76 -8.41
C THR A 63 19.64 -8.79 -8.06
N GLY A 64 19.59 -9.98 -8.66
CA GLY A 64 20.41 -11.13 -8.25
C GLY A 64 20.00 -11.73 -6.91
N LYS A 65 18.80 -11.39 -6.41
CA LYS A 65 18.30 -11.83 -5.10
C LYS A 65 17.24 -12.91 -5.26
N LYS A 66 17.16 -13.84 -4.30
CA LYS A 66 15.99 -14.69 -4.13
C LYS A 66 14.81 -13.82 -3.70
N ILE A 67 13.64 -14.02 -4.30
CA ILE A 67 12.40 -13.34 -3.86
C ILE A 67 11.56 -14.34 -3.08
N GLU A 68 11.14 -13.94 -1.89
CA GLU A 68 10.18 -14.68 -1.05
C GLU A 68 8.93 -13.87 -0.84
N PHE A 69 7.78 -14.52 -0.91
CA PHE A 69 6.50 -13.89 -0.65
C PHE A 69 6.14 -14.03 0.83
N TYR A 70 5.86 -12.89 1.49
CA TYR A 70 5.29 -12.86 2.82
C TYR A 70 3.77 -12.82 2.71
N MET A 71 3.09 -13.83 3.24
CA MET A 71 1.63 -13.96 3.22
C MET A 71 1.02 -13.18 4.39
N PRO A 72 0.34 -12.05 4.15
CA PRO A 72 -0.29 -11.29 5.22
C PRO A 72 -1.67 -11.85 5.57
N THR A 73 -2.13 -11.58 6.78
CA THR A 73 -3.48 -11.95 7.28
C THR A 73 -4.43 -10.76 7.33
N SER A 74 -3.90 -9.52 7.24
CA SER A 74 -4.67 -8.28 7.26
C SER A 74 -3.87 -7.14 6.62
N TYR A 75 -4.50 -6.02 6.34
CA TYR A 75 -3.82 -4.80 5.89
C TYR A 75 -2.79 -4.31 6.92
N SER A 76 -3.16 -4.33 8.21
CA SER A 76 -2.24 -3.95 9.28
C SER A 76 -1.05 -4.90 9.38
N SER A 77 -1.21 -6.20 9.11
CA SER A 77 -0.09 -7.16 9.19
C SER A 77 0.98 -6.91 8.11
N VAL A 78 0.60 -6.42 6.91
CA VAL A 78 1.59 -5.99 5.90
C VAL A 78 2.35 -4.76 6.38
N VAL A 79 1.64 -3.77 6.94
CA VAL A 79 2.26 -2.56 7.50
C VAL A 79 3.26 -2.93 8.59
N GLU A 80 2.86 -3.73 9.58
CA GLU A 80 3.75 -4.14 10.67
C GLU A 80 4.92 -4.99 10.17
N ALA A 81 4.72 -5.85 9.16
CA ALA A 81 5.79 -6.64 8.55
C ALA A 81 6.83 -5.74 7.83
N LEU A 82 6.38 -4.68 7.15
CA LEU A 82 7.26 -3.70 6.52
C LEU A 82 8.06 -2.92 7.58
N LEU A 83 7.40 -2.44 8.63
CA LEU A 83 8.02 -1.70 9.74
C LEU A 83 9.00 -2.59 10.53
N GLY A 84 8.63 -3.84 10.76
CA GLY A 84 9.45 -4.85 11.46
C GLY A 84 10.56 -5.46 10.59
N LYS A 85 10.75 -5.00 9.35
CA LYS A 85 11.75 -5.52 8.39
C LYS A 85 11.56 -6.99 7.99
N TRP A 86 10.35 -7.52 8.17
CA TRP A 86 9.94 -8.82 7.66
C TRP A 86 9.55 -8.78 6.18
N VAL A 87 9.31 -7.57 5.66
CA VAL A 87 9.02 -7.28 4.26
C VAL A 87 9.93 -6.14 3.80
N ASP A 88 10.47 -6.26 2.60
CA ASP A 88 11.38 -5.27 2.01
C ASP A 88 10.68 -4.41 0.97
N VAL A 89 9.76 -5.01 0.20
CA VAL A 89 9.00 -4.40 -0.88
C VAL A 89 7.53 -4.80 -0.73
N ALA A 90 6.62 -3.84 -0.82
CA ALA A 90 5.19 -4.14 -0.71
C ALA A 90 4.32 -3.33 -1.69
N VAL A 91 3.12 -3.88 -1.98
CA VAL A 91 2.00 -3.13 -2.55
C VAL A 91 1.00 -2.90 -1.43
N LEU A 92 0.81 -1.65 -1.04
CA LEU A 92 -0.08 -1.25 0.04
C LEU A 92 -1.34 -0.58 -0.51
N GLY A 93 -2.41 -0.53 0.30
CA GLY A 93 -3.45 0.46 0.07
C GLY A 93 -2.94 1.87 0.42
N PRO A 94 -3.49 2.95 -0.17
CA PRO A 94 -3.02 4.31 0.12
C PRO A 94 -3.06 4.69 1.61
N GLU A 95 -4.10 4.30 2.36
CA GLU A 95 -4.17 4.52 3.81
C GLU A 95 -3.13 3.69 4.55
N SER A 96 -2.94 2.42 4.19
CA SER A 96 -1.90 1.57 4.76
C SER A 96 -0.51 2.18 4.56
N TYR A 97 -0.26 2.82 3.40
CA TYR A 97 0.98 3.56 3.14
C TYR A 97 1.11 4.78 4.06
N VAL A 98 0.04 5.58 4.19
CA VAL A 98 0.05 6.76 5.08
C VAL A 98 0.32 6.34 6.54
N ILE A 99 -0.32 5.26 7.01
CA ILE A 99 -0.06 4.69 8.34
C ILE A 99 1.41 4.26 8.49
N ALA A 100 1.95 3.53 7.50
CA ALA A 100 3.35 3.10 7.51
C ALA A 100 4.31 4.30 7.53
N LYS A 101 4.07 5.29 6.66
CA LYS A 101 4.89 6.51 6.52
C LYS A 101 4.89 7.37 7.78
N ASN A 102 3.75 7.48 8.46
CA ASN A 102 3.63 8.22 9.71
C ASN A 102 4.37 7.55 10.86
N LYS A 103 4.39 6.21 10.91
CA LYS A 103 5.14 5.44 11.93
C LYS A 103 6.64 5.37 11.63
N GLU A 104 7.01 5.27 10.36
CA GLU A 104 8.38 5.14 9.89
C GLU A 104 8.59 6.03 8.65
N PRO A 105 9.08 7.27 8.86
CA PRO A 105 9.28 8.24 7.78
C PRO A 105 10.24 7.77 6.67
N THR A 106 11.00 6.70 6.91
CA THR A 106 11.93 6.14 5.93
C THR A 106 11.27 5.18 4.92
N VAL A 107 9.99 4.84 5.07
CA VAL A 107 9.25 4.11 4.03
C VAL A 107 9.09 5.01 2.80
N GLU A 108 9.47 4.51 1.62
CA GLU A 108 9.41 5.27 0.35
C GLU A 108 8.47 4.62 -0.65
N VAL A 109 7.63 5.44 -1.26
CA VAL A 109 6.85 5.05 -2.45
C VAL A 109 7.67 5.34 -3.70
N PHE A 110 7.63 4.43 -4.68
CA PHE A 110 8.34 4.62 -5.94
C PHE A 110 7.44 4.54 -7.17
N GLY A 111 6.24 3.98 -7.06
CA GLY A 111 5.36 3.85 -8.21
C GLY A 111 3.96 3.37 -7.83
N THR A 112 3.09 3.33 -8.83
CA THR A 112 1.75 2.75 -8.77
C THR A 112 1.30 2.27 -10.14
N TYR A 113 0.20 1.53 -10.19
CA TYR A 113 -0.43 1.10 -11.43
C TYR A 113 -1.09 2.25 -12.20
N SER A 114 -0.90 2.30 -13.52
CA SER A 114 -1.84 2.93 -14.46
C SER A 114 -2.77 1.83 -14.98
N ARG A 115 -3.99 1.80 -14.47
CA ARG A 115 -4.97 0.75 -14.79
C ARG A 115 -5.54 0.94 -16.19
N LEU A 116 -5.86 -0.16 -16.85
CA LEU A 116 -6.74 -0.16 -18.03
C LEU A 116 -8.19 0.06 -17.58
N LYS A 117 -9.00 0.68 -18.44
CA LYS A 117 -10.45 0.70 -18.20
C LYS A 117 -10.99 -0.73 -18.18
N ASN A 118 -11.76 -1.05 -17.13
CA ASN A 118 -12.34 -2.38 -16.95
C ASN A 118 -13.64 -2.26 -16.14
N GLY A 119 -14.79 -2.41 -16.79
CA GLY A 119 -16.10 -2.22 -16.17
C GLY A 119 -16.22 -0.85 -15.48
N ILE A 120 -16.45 -0.86 -14.16
CA ILE A 120 -16.55 0.37 -13.35
C ILE A 120 -15.19 0.98 -12.95
N GLN A 121 -14.08 0.31 -13.24
CA GLN A 121 -12.74 0.87 -13.04
C GLN A 121 -12.38 1.77 -14.22
N GLU A 122 -12.05 3.02 -13.93
CA GLU A 122 -11.54 4.00 -14.88
C GLU A 122 -10.09 3.71 -15.25
N ALA A 123 -9.65 4.16 -16.45
CA ALA A 123 -8.25 4.11 -16.83
C ALA A 123 -7.40 5.11 -16.04
N GLY A 124 -6.11 4.79 -15.84
CA GLY A 124 -5.15 5.69 -15.21
C GLY A 124 -4.71 5.29 -13.80
N PRO A 125 -3.95 6.16 -13.12
CA PRO A 125 -3.33 5.86 -11.83
C PRO A 125 -4.25 6.17 -10.63
N GLY A 126 -5.56 6.08 -10.82
CA GLY A 126 -6.55 6.33 -9.78
C GLY A 126 -7.66 5.29 -9.76
N TYR A 127 -8.43 5.30 -8.68
CA TYR A 127 -9.60 4.46 -8.48
C TYR A 127 -10.63 5.16 -7.59
N LYS A 128 -11.78 4.55 -7.37
CA LYS A 128 -12.82 5.07 -6.48
C LYS A 128 -13.25 4.02 -5.46
N ALA A 129 -13.69 4.45 -4.29
CA ALA A 129 -14.56 3.65 -3.46
C ALA A 129 -15.96 3.65 -4.07
N VAL A 130 -16.63 2.52 -4.05
CA VAL A 130 -18.01 2.38 -4.51
C VAL A 130 -18.84 1.66 -3.44
N LEU A 131 -20.05 2.17 -3.19
CA LEU A 131 -21.05 1.53 -2.34
C LEU A 131 -21.92 0.63 -3.19
N ILE A 132 -21.88 -0.66 -2.92
CA ILE A 132 -22.62 -1.68 -3.66
C ILE A 132 -23.71 -2.32 -2.79
N THR A 133 -24.83 -2.68 -3.45
CA THR A 133 -25.90 -3.52 -2.89
C THR A 133 -26.29 -4.59 -3.89
N LYS A 134 -27.00 -5.63 -3.47
CA LYS A 134 -27.48 -6.66 -4.37
C LYS A 134 -28.61 -6.14 -5.25
N LYS A 135 -28.53 -6.32 -6.56
CA LYS A 135 -29.58 -5.98 -7.50
C LYS A 135 -30.83 -6.82 -7.22
N GLY A 136 -32.01 -6.18 -7.32
CA GLY A 136 -33.27 -6.81 -6.96
C GLY A 136 -33.57 -6.87 -5.46
N SER A 137 -32.67 -6.39 -4.60
CA SER A 137 -32.97 -6.15 -3.19
C SER A 137 -33.77 -4.86 -2.99
N LYS A 138 -34.30 -4.65 -1.78
CA LYS A 138 -34.96 -3.39 -1.41
C LYS A 138 -34.00 -2.19 -1.27
N PHE A 139 -32.71 -2.42 -1.31
CA PHE A 139 -31.66 -1.42 -1.10
C PHE A 139 -31.25 -0.81 -2.45
N ILE A 140 -32.04 0.13 -2.94
CA ILE A 140 -31.89 0.72 -4.28
C ILE A 140 -31.34 2.15 -4.26
N ASP A 141 -31.28 2.79 -3.09
CA ASP A 141 -30.76 4.13 -2.86
C ASP A 141 -30.17 4.23 -1.46
N ILE A 142 -29.54 5.37 -1.16
CA ILE A 142 -28.88 5.59 0.14
C ILE A 142 -29.91 5.60 1.27
N ALA A 143 -31.09 6.20 1.07
CA ALA A 143 -32.11 6.29 2.12
C ALA A 143 -32.60 4.91 2.58
N SER A 144 -32.75 3.98 1.64
CA SER A 144 -33.17 2.59 1.92
C SER A 144 -32.17 1.80 2.76
N LEU A 145 -30.91 2.26 2.87
CA LEU A 145 -29.87 1.61 3.64
C LEU A 145 -29.94 1.87 5.16
N LYS A 146 -30.77 2.82 5.59
CA LYS A 146 -30.91 3.12 7.04
C LYS A 146 -31.31 1.88 7.81
N GLY A 147 -30.49 1.51 8.82
CA GLY A 147 -30.72 0.32 9.65
C GLY A 147 -30.33 -1.01 9.01
N SER A 148 -29.72 -1.00 7.82
CA SER A 148 -29.21 -2.21 7.16
C SER A 148 -27.86 -2.66 7.75
N VAL A 149 -27.33 -3.81 7.26
CA VAL A 149 -26.01 -4.34 7.63
C VAL A 149 -24.97 -3.94 6.59
N LEU A 150 -23.91 -3.27 7.02
CA LEU A 150 -22.82 -2.79 6.17
C LEU A 150 -21.55 -3.63 6.37
N ALA A 151 -20.89 -4.01 5.28
CA ALA A 151 -19.51 -4.47 5.31
C ALA A 151 -18.53 -3.35 4.94
N LEU A 152 -17.55 -3.14 5.79
CA LEU A 152 -16.28 -2.48 5.50
C LEU A 152 -15.22 -3.56 5.24
N VAL A 153 -14.03 -3.16 4.77
CA VAL A 153 -12.98 -4.10 4.39
C VAL A 153 -12.03 -4.40 5.55
N ASP A 154 -11.28 -3.39 5.96
CA ASP A 154 -10.24 -3.45 6.99
C ASP A 154 -10.00 -2.02 7.51
N PRO A 155 -9.74 -1.82 8.81
CA PRO A 155 -9.49 -0.46 9.35
C PRO A 155 -8.38 0.32 8.63
N ALA A 156 -7.38 -0.36 8.07
CA ALA A 156 -6.29 0.25 7.30
C ALA A 156 -6.57 0.32 5.78
N SER A 157 -7.82 0.07 5.34
CA SER A 157 -8.22 0.20 3.94
C SER A 157 -8.72 1.61 3.64
N THR A 158 -8.21 2.22 2.57
CA THR A 158 -8.64 3.55 2.10
C THR A 158 -10.11 3.56 1.69
N SER A 159 -10.44 2.78 0.65
CA SER A 159 -11.78 2.76 0.04
C SER A 159 -12.77 1.84 0.74
N GLY A 160 -12.28 0.96 1.59
CA GLY A 160 -13.10 0.03 2.35
C GLY A 160 -13.32 0.45 3.81
N SER A 161 -12.70 1.55 4.30
CA SER A 161 -12.90 2.05 5.66
C SER A 161 -12.74 3.57 5.74
N LEU A 162 -11.53 4.12 5.54
CA LEU A 162 -11.23 5.54 5.75
C LEU A 162 -12.20 6.47 5.01
N VAL A 163 -12.33 6.32 3.70
CA VAL A 163 -13.18 7.15 2.84
C VAL A 163 -14.67 6.93 3.13
N PRO A 164 -15.18 5.70 3.27
CA PRO A 164 -16.53 5.44 3.76
C PRO A 164 -16.87 6.13 5.08
N GLU A 165 -15.99 6.08 6.06
CA GLU A 165 -16.26 6.62 7.40
C GLU A 165 -16.23 8.16 7.45
N ASN A 166 -15.41 8.82 6.60
CA ASN A 166 -15.16 10.26 6.69
C ASN A 166 -15.77 11.08 5.54
N VAL A 167 -15.91 10.51 4.34
CA VAL A 167 -16.39 11.23 3.14
C VAL A 167 -17.84 10.94 2.85
N PHE A 168 -18.25 9.67 2.89
CA PHE A 168 -19.62 9.27 2.55
C PHE A 168 -20.68 9.98 3.41
N PRO A 169 -20.58 10.05 4.76
CA PRO A 169 -21.58 10.74 5.59
C PRO A 169 -21.68 12.23 5.27
N LYS A 170 -20.55 12.90 5.06
CA LYS A 170 -20.51 14.32 4.73
C LYS A 170 -21.19 14.63 3.38
N GLN A 171 -20.94 13.80 2.37
CA GLN A 171 -21.49 14.00 1.02
C GLN A 171 -22.98 13.66 0.91
N ASN A 172 -23.48 12.79 1.75
CA ASN A 172 -24.87 12.30 1.67
C ASN A 172 -25.76 12.78 2.81
N ASN A 173 -25.27 13.69 3.66
CA ASN A 173 -25.99 14.20 4.84
C ASN A 173 -26.54 13.05 5.72
N THR A 174 -25.76 11.99 5.89
CA THR A 174 -26.11 10.87 6.77
C THR A 174 -25.35 10.98 8.11
N PRO A 175 -25.86 10.39 9.19
CA PRO A 175 -25.07 10.18 10.40
C PRO A 175 -23.82 9.34 10.12
N ALA A 176 -22.91 9.27 11.09
CA ALA A 176 -21.77 8.35 11.04
C ALA A 176 -22.25 6.91 10.78
N LEU A 177 -21.45 6.12 10.06
CA LEU A 177 -21.83 4.76 9.62
C LEU A 177 -22.37 3.89 10.75
N LYS A 178 -21.74 3.93 11.93
CA LYS A 178 -22.16 3.14 13.11
C LYS A 178 -23.54 3.54 13.67
N THR A 179 -24.02 4.75 13.34
CA THR A 179 -25.36 5.23 13.72
C THR A 179 -26.35 5.01 12.59
N TYR A 180 -25.92 5.10 11.35
CA TYR A 180 -26.78 4.98 10.18
C TYR A 180 -27.17 3.52 9.89
N PHE A 181 -26.20 2.59 9.99
CA PHE A 181 -26.38 1.17 9.81
C PHE A 181 -26.65 0.49 11.16
N SER A 182 -27.47 -0.55 11.17
CA SER A 182 -27.74 -1.34 12.40
C SER A 182 -26.53 -2.14 12.87
N LYS A 183 -25.67 -2.55 11.90
CA LYS A 183 -24.45 -3.29 12.13
C LYS A 183 -23.42 -2.93 11.07
N VAL A 184 -22.17 -2.72 11.51
CA VAL A 184 -21.01 -2.55 10.64
C VAL A 184 -20.02 -3.66 10.97
N VAL A 185 -19.60 -4.42 9.94
CA VAL A 185 -18.64 -5.54 10.07
C VAL A 185 -17.46 -5.33 9.16
N TYR A 186 -16.31 -5.88 9.49
CA TYR A 186 -15.14 -5.92 8.61
C TYR A 186 -15.04 -7.29 7.94
N SER A 187 -14.99 -7.30 6.60
CA SER A 187 -14.93 -8.53 5.80
C SER A 187 -13.52 -9.10 5.64
N GLY A 188 -12.49 -8.26 5.83
CA GLY A 188 -11.09 -8.61 5.62
C GLY A 188 -10.57 -8.41 4.18
N GLY A 189 -11.46 -8.23 3.17
CA GLY A 189 -11.07 -8.06 1.77
C GLY A 189 -12.19 -7.48 0.92
N HIS A 190 -11.84 -6.76 -0.16
CA HIS A 190 -12.82 -6.20 -1.10
C HIS A 190 -13.61 -7.29 -1.83
N ASP A 191 -12.96 -8.38 -2.18
CA ASP A 191 -13.58 -9.56 -2.77
C ASP A 191 -14.56 -10.23 -1.80
N LEU A 192 -14.17 -10.39 -0.53
CA LEU A 192 -15.05 -10.92 0.52
C LEU A 192 -16.27 -10.02 0.76
N SER A 193 -16.09 -8.69 0.70
CA SER A 193 -17.19 -7.72 0.76
C SER A 193 -18.17 -7.92 -0.40
N ALA A 194 -17.68 -7.97 -1.64
CA ALA A 194 -18.52 -8.15 -2.83
C ALA A 194 -19.27 -9.50 -2.80
N ILE A 195 -18.57 -10.58 -2.46
CA ILE A 195 -19.18 -11.92 -2.35
C ILE A 195 -20.25 -11.92 -1.25
N SER A 196 -20.00 -11.29 -0.09
CA SER A 196 -20.97 -11.22 1.02
C SER A 196 -22.26 -10.49 0.62
N VAL A 197 -22.17 -9.44 -0.22
CA VAL A 197 -23.35 -8.77 -0.77
C VAL A 197 -24.07 -9.68 -1.77
N ALA A 198 -23.36 -10.32 -2.70
CA ALA A 198 -23.96 -11.23 -3.68
C ALA A 198 -24.71 -12.40 -3.01
N GLU A 199 -24.15 -12.94 -1.94
CA GLU A 199 -24.75 -14.03 -1.15
C GLU A 199 -25.83 -13.55 -0.17
N GLY A 200 -26.02 -12.23 0.01
CA GLY A 200 -27.00 -11.68 0.95
C GLY A 200 -26.61 -11.82 2.43
N LYS A 201 -25.32 -12.02 2.71
CA LYS A 201 -24.79 -12.08 4.10
C LYS A 201 -24.71 -10.68 4.73
N VAL A 202 -24.58 -9.65 3.92
CA VAL A 202 -24.68 -8.23 4.26
C VAL A 202 -25.53 -7.53 3.21
N ASP A 203 -26.13 -6.40 3.58
CA ASP A 203 -27.03 -5.63 2.71
C ASP A 203 -26.27 -4.70 1.75
N ALA A 204 -25.14 -4.15 2.22
CA ALA A 204 -24.31 -3.22 1.48
C ALA A 204 -22.84 -3.40 1.82
N ALA A 205 -21.96 -2.96 0.93
CA ALA A 205 -20.53 -2.93 1.18
C ALA A 205 -19.84 -1.78 0.43
N PHE A 206 -18.76 -1.25 1.02
CA PHE A 206 -17.84 -0.39 0.28
C PHE A 206 -16.67 -1.21 -0.26
N VAL A 207 -16.40 -1.05 -1.56
CA VAL A 207 -15.30 -1.76 -2.23
C VAL A 207 -14.51 -0.80 -3.14
N ALA A 208 -13.24 -1.13 -3.43
CA ALA A 208 -12.46 -0.43 -4.44
C ALA A 208 -12.91 -0.86 -5.84
N THR A 209 -13.06 0.07 -6.78
CA THR A 209 -13.52 -0.23 -8.15
C THR A 209 -12.64 -1.26 -8.86
N HIS A 210 -11.31 -1.14 -8.75
CA HIS A 210 -10.39 -2.11 -9.37
C HIS A 210 -10.46 -3.49 -8.70
N ARG A 211 -10.55 -3.57 -7.36
CA ARG A 211 -10.64 -4.85 -6.62
C ARG A 211 -11.97 -5.55 -6.86
N PHE A 212 -13.06 -4.78 -6.99
CA PHE A 212 -14.35 -5.32 -7.41
C PHE A 212 -14.25 -5.96 -8.80
N MET A 213 -13.63 -5.25 -9.77
CA MET A 213 -13.46 -5.80 -11.11
C MET A 213 -12.50 -6.99 -11.16
N GLU A 214 -11.49 -7.06 -10.30
CA GLU A 214 -10.66 -8.25 -10.13
C GLU A 214 -11.51 -9.45 -9.65
N THR A 215 -12.45 -9.22 -8.74
CA THR A 215 -13.40 -10.25 -8.24
C THR A 215 -14.35 -10.73 -9.35
N VAL A 216 -14.85 -9.80 -10.18
CA VAL A 216 -15.66 -10.10 -11.36
C VAL A 216 -14.87 -10.90 -12.41
N ASN A 217 -13.65 -10.45 -12.75
CA ASN A 217 -12.79 -11.14 -13.71
C ASN A 217 -12.37 -12.54 -13.23
N ALA A 218 -12.35 -12.73 -11.93
CA ALA A 218 -12.14 -14.03 -11.31
C ALA A 218 -13.35 -14.96 -11.37
N GLY A 219 -14.50 -14.48 -11.89
CA GLY A 219 -15.74 -15.24 -11.96
C GLY A 219 -16.43 -15.52 -10.62
N LYS A 220 -16.03 -14.81 -9.55
CA LYS A 220 -16.60 -15.00 -8.21
C LYS A 220 -17.95 -14.31 -8.05
N VAL A 221 -18.18 -13.20 -8.77
CA VAL A 221 -19.44 -12.46 -8.83
C VAL A 221 -19.60 -11.91 -10.25
N LYS A 222 -20.82 -11.49 -10.61
CA LYS A 222 -21.08 -10.83 -11.90
C LYS A 222 -21.39 -9.35 -11.66
N GLN A 223 -20.87 -8.47 -12.52
CA GLN A 223 -21.04 -7.02 -12.39
C GLN A 223 -22.52 -6.59 -12.37
N GLU A 224 -23.36 -7.24 -13.17
CA GLU A 224 -24.79 -6.97 -13.31
C GLU A 224 -25.63 -7.40 -12.08
N GLU A 225 -25.07 -8.12 -11.12
CA GLU A 225 -25.75 -8.53 -9.88
C GLU A 225 -25.82 -7.43 -8.83
N PHE A 226 -25.23 -6.24 -9.10
CA PHE A 226 -25.13 -5.16 -8.12
C PHE A 226 -25.79 -3.87 -8.58
N ASN A 227 -26.28 -3.09 -7.60
CA ASN A 227 -26.52 -1.66 -7.73
C ASN A 227 -25.27 -0.93 -7.21
N TYR A 228 -24.99 0.23 -7.80
CA TYR A 228 -23.88 1.11 -7.45
C TYR A 228 -24.45 2.43 -6.95
N LEU A 229 -24.54 2.60 -5.63
CA LEU A 229 -25.31 3.68 -5.04
C LEU A 229 -24.50 4.96 -4.79
N TRP A 230 -23.20 4.86 -4.72
CA TRP A 230 -22.31 5.99 -4.49
C TRP A 230 -20.88 5.69 -4.94
N TYR A 231 -20.21 6.73 -5.41
CA TYR A 231 -18.77 6.71 -5.73
C TYR A 231 -18.05 7.84 -5.00
N SER A 232 -16.87 7.55 -4.48
CA SER A 232 -16.00 8.57 -3.92
C SER A 232 -15.40 9.50 -5.00
N PRO A 233 -14.81 10.64 -4.59
CA PRO A 233 -13.80 11.30 -5.40
C PRO A 233 -12.69 10.33 -5.81
N LEU A 234 -11.90 10.73 -6.84
CA LEU A 234 -10.78 9.93 -7.32
C LEU A 234 -9.71 9.82 -6.22
N LEU A 235 -9.22 8.60 -6.00
CA LEU A 235 -8.17 8.25 -5.05
C LEU A 235 -6.92 7.81 -5.81
N PRO A 236 -5.70 8.10 -5.34
CA PRO A 236 -4.48 7.55 -5.93
C PRO A 236 -4.50 6.03 -5.80
N GLN A 237 -3.96 5.33 -6.82
CA GLN A 237 -3.89 3.87 -6.84
C GLN A 237 -2.88 3.33 -5.80
N ASP A 238 -2.97 2.03 -5.52
CA ASP A 238 -2.15 1.30 -4.55
C ASP A 238 -0.65 1.52 -4.78
N PRO A 239 0.10 2.07 -3.79
CA PRO A 239 1.52 2.37 -3.94
C PRO A 239 2.40 1.12 -3.87
N PHE A 240 3.41 1.08 -4.73
CA PHE A 240 4.58 0.24 -4.55
C PHE A 240 5.57 0.96 -3.62
N VAL A 241 5.96 0.29 -2.55
CA VAL A 241 6.83 0.85 -1.52
C VAL A 241 8.00 -0.07 -1.22
N TYR A 242 9.09 0.50 -0.74
CA TYR A 242 10.20 -0.25 -0.15
C TYR A 242 10.72 0.44 1.13
N ARG A 243 11.50 -0.29 1.91
CA ARG A 243 12.21 0.28 3.06
C ARG A 243 13.38 1.11 2.56
N ASN A 244 13.50 2.36 3.03
CA ASN A 244 14.62 3.24 2.65
C ASN A 244 15.97 2.74 3.17
N THR A 245 16.00 1.89 4.17
CA THR A 245 17.25 1.31 4.70
C THR A 245 17.98 0.41 3.70
N LEU A 246 17.31 0.00 2.60
CA LEU A 246 17.95 -0.72 1.50
C LEU A 246 18.98 0.18 0.79
N CYS A 247 20.06 -0.44 0.29
CA CYS A 247 21.07 0.27 -0.48
C CYS A 247 20.48 0.92 -1.75
N ASP A 248 20.94 2.12 -2.10
CA ASP A 248 20.37 2.89 -3.21
C ASP A 248 20.45 2.15 -4.56
N GLU A 249 21.52 1.40 -4.81
CA GLU A 249 21.62 0.56 -6.00
C GLU A 249 20.52 -0.50 -6.05
N LEU A 250 20.23 -1.13 -4.90
CA LEU A 250 19.16 -2.13 -4.80
C LEU A 250 17.78 -1.48 -4.98
N LYS A 251 17.53 -0.33 -4.34
CA LYS A 251 16.29 0.45 -4.53
C LYS A 251 16.08 0.83 -5.99
N ALA A 252 17.14 1.29 -6.67
CA ALA A 252 17.07 1.62 -8.09
C ALA A 252 16.74 0.40 -8.96
N LYS A 253 17.34 -0.76 -8.71
CA LYS A 253 17.02 -2.01 -9.43
C LYS A 253 15.57 -2.44 -9.20
N ILE A 254 15.07 -2.34 -7.95
CA ILE A 254 13.68 -2.63 -7.61
C ILE A 254 12.75 -1.68 -8.37
N ALA A 255 12.92 -0.37 -8.21
CA ALA A 255 12.06 0.62 -8.84
C ALA A 255 12.07 0.49 -10.38
N ASN A 256 13.23 0.35 -11.00
CA ASN A 256 13.36 0.20 -12.46
C ASN A 256 12.69 -1.08 -12.96
N THR A 257 12.72 -2.20 -12.21
CA THR A 257 12.04 -3.43 -12.59
C THR A 257 10.53 -3.21 -12.75
N PHE A 258 9.91 -2.46 -11.85
CA PHE A 258 8.48 -2.15 -11.93
C PHE A 258 8.17 -1.00 -12.91
N LEU A 259 8.94 0.09 -12.90
CA LEU A 259 8.70 1.26 -13.76
C LEU A 259 8.91 0.99 -15.25
N GLN A 260 9.71 -0.03 -15.60
CA GLN A 260 9.98 -0.44 -16.98
C GLN A 260 9.32 -1.78 -17.33
N VAL A 261 8.31 -2.18 -16.56
CA VAL A 261 7.64 -3.47 -16.68
C VAL A 261 6.99 -3.69 -18.04
N ASP A 262 6.53 -2.63 -18.71
CA ASP A 262 5.93 -2.65 -20.05
C ASP A 262 6.92 -2.87 -21.19
N GLN A 263 8.24 -2.86 -20.92
CA GLN A 263 9.28 -2.93 -21.94
C GLN A 263 9.68 -4.36 -22.35
N ASN A 264 9.16 -5.39 -21.67
CA ASN A 264 9.47 -6.79 -21.97
C ASN A 264 8.23 -7.70 -21.87
N ASP A 265 8.33 -8.90 -22.44
CA ASP A 265 7.18 -9.79 -22.57
C ASP A 265 6.67 -10.33 -21.23
N ASP A 266 7.55 -10.63 -20.26
CA ASP A 266 7.14 -11.10 -18.95
C ASP A 266 6.44 -9.99 -18.16
N GLY A 267 6.92 -8.75 -18.27
CA GLY A 267 6.26 -7.58 -17.72
C GLY A 267 4.90 -7.32 -18.35
N LYS A 268 4.77 -7.45 -19.67
CA LYS A 268 3.48 -7.33 -20.38
C LYS A 268 2.49 -8.42 -19.93
N LYS A 269 2.95 -9.66 -19.70
CA LYS A 269 2.10 -10.73 -19.13
C LYS A 269 1.59 -10.35 -17.74
N TYR A 270 2.50 -9.85 -16.89
CA TYR A 270 2.13 -9.36 -15.57
C TYR A 270 1.09 -8.24 -15.65
N LEU A 271 1.32 -7.21 -16.46
CA LEU A 271 0.38 -6.09 -16.65
C LEU A 271 -1.00 -6.57 -17.14
N ALA A 272 -1.03 -7.52 -18.07
CA ALA A 272 -2.28 -8.13 -18.55
C ALA A 272 -3.05 -8.84 -17.42
N ASN A 273 -2.32 -9.58 -16.54
CA ASN A 273 -2.91 -10.25 -15.38
C ASN A 273 -3.56 -9.26 -14.42
N VAL A 274 -2.87 -8.16 -14.12
CA VAL A 274 -3.35 -7.12 -13.17
C VAL A 274 -4.16 -6.01 -13.85
N LYS A 275 -4.54 -6.17 -15.12
CA LYS A 275 -5.35 -5.21 -15.89
C LYS A 275 -4.80 -3.79 -15.87
N SER A 276 -3.50 -3.66 -16.09
CA SER A 276 -2.79 -2.39 -16.08
C SER A 276 -2.05 -2.17 -17.40
N GLU A 277 -1.87 -0.91 -17.78
CA GLU A 277 -1.09 -0.50 -18.94
C GLU A 277 0.40 -0.46 -18.63
N LYS A 278 0.73 0.09 -17.48
CA LYS A 278 2.11 0.31 -17.01
C LYS A 278 2.14 0.60 -15.51
N VAL A 279 3.34 0.69 -14.96
CA VAL A 279 3.60 1.29 -13.64
C VAL A 279 4.14 2.70 -13.87
N VAL A 280 3.59 3.67 -13.14
CA VAL A 280 4.00 5.09 -13.20
C VAL A 280 4.68 5.50 -11.91
N LYS A 281 5.63 6.42 -11.99
CA LYS A 281 6.31 6.97 -10.82
C LYS A 281 5.32 7.71 -9.94
N MET A 282 5.45 7.52 -8.63
CA MET A 282 4.70 8.25 -7.60
C MET A 282 5.66 8.76 -6.53
N VAL A 283 5.26 9.83 -5.86
CA VAL A 283 5.97 10.41 -4.72
C VAL A 283 5.03 10.55 -3.53
N ASP A 284 5.60 10.75 -2.34
CA ASP A 284 4.82 10.83 -1.09
C ASP A 284 3.71 11.89 -1.13
N ALA A 285 3.96 13.04 -1.79
CA ALA A 285 3.00 14.13 -1.93
C ALA A 285 1.71 13.74 -2.67
N ASP A 286 1.77 12.74 -3.57
CA ASP A 286 0.59 12.28 -4.32
C ASP A 286 -0.46 11.62 -3.40
N TYR A 287 -0.05 11.23 -2.18
CA TYR A 287 -0.92 10.63 -1.15
C TYR A 287 -1.42 11.65 -0.10
N ASN A 288 -1.16 12.95 -0.27
CA ASN A 288 -1.65 13.97 0.65
C ASN A 288 -3.18 14.02 0.71
N ILE A 289 -3.86 13.77 -0.41
CA ILE A 289 -5.31 13.67 -0.46
C ILE A 289 -5.86 12.64 0.54
N ILE A 290 -5.12 11.57 0.81
CA ILE A 290 -5.51 10.55 1.80
C ILE A 290 -5.35 11.09 3.22
N ARG A 291 -4.25 11.82 3.49
CA ARG A 291 -4.03 12.48 4.79
C ARG A 291 -5.07 13.54 5.10
N ASP A 292 -5.63 14.17 4.06
CA ASP A 292 -6.64 15.22 4.19
C ASP A 292 -8.05 14.69 4.44
N VAL A 293 -8.30 13.41 4.21
CA VAL A 293 -9.62 12.78 4.43
C VAL A 293 -10.08 12.89 5.88
N THR A 294 -9.17 12.86 6.85
CA THR A 294 -9.47 12.91 8.29
C THR A 294 -9.42 14.32 8.88
N LYS A 295 -9.04 15.32 8.09
CA LYS A 295 -9.06 16.74 8.48
C LYS A 295 -10.43 17.35 8.17
#